data_f1db71cef10f198761c39505a52062f3
#
_entry.id   f1db71cef10f198761c39505a52062f3
#
_cell.length_a   1.000
_cell.length_b   1.000
_cell.length_c   1.000
_cell.angle_alpha   90.00
_cell.angle_beta   90.00
_cell.angle_gamma   90.00
#
_symmetry.space_group_name_H-M   'P 1'
#
loop_
_entity.id
_entity.type
_entity.pdbx_description
1 polymer ?
#
loop_
_entity_poly.entity_id
_entity_poly.type
_entity_poly.pdbx_seq_one_letter_code
_entity_poly.pdbx_strand_id
1 'polypeptide(L)'
;WYPGNTLTELSDGQLELHIWPDAEDLLTYVTGTPENKHSCIKDRRVIDTRIISYGYGDGGGGPQFEMIEAARRCADLNGCPKSEHKLVGEAMKELESNAFEPDTYAGELYLELHRGTLTNQHVIKRNNRKAEFALRDLEIFTVNDAVKNNKTADSADIAPLYEKLLVNQFHDILPGTCIPRAHEESRAMTTALIKRARDLVRELAESDASDCVTVTNTLSFDRSDVIVLDYSGKIVD
;
A
#
# COMPACT_ATOMS: atom_id res chain seq x y z
N TRP A 1 8.69 -14.25 13.48
CA TRP A 1 8.67 -15.60 14.09
C TRP A 1 7.59 -15.66 15.15
N TYR A 2 6.62 -16.52 14.98
CA TYR A 2 5.46 -16.56 15.85
C TYR A 2 5.46 -17.83 16.72
N PRO A 3 5.08 -17.73 17.98
CA PRO A 3 5.20 -18.84 18.92
C PRO A 3 4.19 -19.98 18.71
N GLY A 4 3.44 -19.97 17.64
CA GLY A 4 2.41 -20.98 17.41
C GLY A 4 1.13 -20.73 18.21
N ASN A 5 0.24 -21.70 18.14
CA ASN A 5 -1.03 -21.63 18.84
C ASN A 5 -0.83 -21.73 20.34
N THR A 6 -1.48 -20.87 21.09
CA THR A 6 -1.52 -20.95 22.55
C THR A 6 -2.92 -21.29 23.01
N LEU A 7 -3.03 -22.26 23.90
CA LEU A 7 -4.25 -22.58 24.59
C LEU A 7 -4.20 -21.93 25.97
N THR A 8 -5.09 -21.00 26.23
CA THR A 8 -5.16 -20.30 27.52
C THR A 8 -6.41 -20.74 28.26
N GLU A 9 -6.23 -21.23 29.50
CA GLU A 9 -7.35 -21.50 30.40
C GLU A 9 -7.76 -20.18 31.07
N LEU A 10 -9.01 -19.81 30.91
CA LEU A 10 -9.58 -18.63 31.54
C LEU A 10 -10.03 -18.98 32.98
N SER A 11 -10.22 -17.95 33.81
CA SER A 11 -10.57 -18.07 35.22
C SER A 11 -11.88 -18.80 35.51
N ASP A 12 -12.72 -18.98 34.52
CA ASP A 12 -14.01 -19.68 34.60
C ASP A 12 -13.95 -21.13 34.05
N GLY A 13 -12.75 -21.65 33.80
CA GLY A 13 -12.53 -22.99 33.25
C GLY A 13 -12.78 -23.09 31.75
N GLN A 14 -12.92 -22.00 31.06
CA GLN A 14 -13.02 -21.98 29.62
C GLN A 14 -11.64 -22.01 28.97
N LEU A 15 -11.55 -22.60 27.82
CA LEU A 15 -10.34 -22.63 27.02
C LEU A 15 -10.47 -21.66 25.86
N GLU A 16 -9.52 -20.75 25.79
CA GLU A 16 -9.36 -19.84 24.66
C GLU A 16 -8.16 -20.28 23.83
N LEU A 17 -8.42 -20.55 22.55
CA LEU A 17 -7.37 -20.93 21.60
C LEU A 17 -6.97 -19.70 20.78
N HIS A 18 -5.77 -19.20 21.05
CA HIS A 18 -5.17 -18.15 20.27
C HIS A 18 -4.33 -18.76 19.15
N ILE A 19 -4.71 -18.49 17.93
CA ILE A 19 -3.89 -18.78 16.75
C ILE A 19 -3.37 -17.47 16.21
N TRP A 20 -2.12 -17.26 16.48
CA TRP A 20 -1.41 -16.07 16.07
C TRP A 20 -0.98 -16.15 14.62
N PRO A 21 -1.05 -15.01 13.87
CA PRO A 21 -1.77 -13.79 14.21
C PRO A 21 -3.16 -13.72 13.56
N ASP A 22 -3.37 -14.35 12.42
CA ASP A 22 -4.44 -14.00 11.49
C ASP A 22 -5.63 -14.97 11.53
N ALA A 23 -5.47 -16.11 12.19
CA ALA A 23 -6.55 -17.08 12.35
C ALA A 23 -7.15 -17.07 13.78
N GLU A 24 -6.61 -16.24 14.66
CA GLU A 24 -7.04 -16.14 16.05
C GLU A 24 -8.55 -15.95 16.18
N ASP A 25 -9.07 -14.99 15.46
CA ASP A 25 -10.48 -14.67 15.50
C ASP A 25 -11.37 -15.83 15.02
N LEU A 26 -10.96 -16.56 13.99
CA LEU A 26 -11.74 -17.66 13.44
C LEU A 26 -11.87 -18.82 14.42
N LEU A 27 -10.84 -19.13 15.18
CA LEU A 27 -10.83 -20.23 16.14
C LEU A 27 -11.41 -19.84 17.50
N THR A 28 -11.33 -18.58 17.89
CA THR A 28 -12.03 -18.04 19.04
C THR A 28 -13.55 -18.22 18.91
N TYR A 29 -14.09 -18.16 17.72
CA TYR A 29 -15.50 -18.47 17.47
C TYR A 29 -15.89 -19.92 17.78
N VAL A 30 -14.96 -20.84 17.71
CA VAL A 30 -15.22 -22.28 17.85
C VAL A 30 -15.12 -22.71 19.33
N THR A 31 -14.24 -22.08 20.08
CA THR A 31 -13.85 -22.55 21.42
C THR A 31 -14.41 -21.73 22.56
N GLY A 32 -14.87 -20.50 22.33
CA GLY A 32 -15.35 -19.61 23.39
C GLY A 32 -16.82 -19.84 23.77
N THR A 33 -17.23 -19.23 24.87
CA THR A 33 -18.65 -19.13 25.26
C THR A 33 -19.44 -18.27 24.26
N PRO A 34 -20.79 -18.32 24.29
CA PRO A 34 -21.62 -17.40 23.50
C PRO A 34 -21.23 -15.92 23.70
N GLU A 35 -20.83 -15.54 24.90
CA GLU A 35 -20.38 -14.18 25.20
C GLU A 35 -19.04 -13.87 24.52
N ASN A 36 -18.08 -14.78 24.62
CA ASN A 36 -16.77 -14.61 23.96
C ASN A 36 -16.87 -14.64 22.45
N LYS A 37 -17.69 -15.55 21.89
CA LYS A 37 -17.98 -15.61 20.46
C LYS A 37 -18.56 -14.33 19.90
N HIS A 38 -19.22 -13.58 20.77
CA HIS A 38 -19.83 -12.31 20.41
C HIS A 38 -18.91 -11.10 20.62
N SER A 39 -17.81 -11.24 21.35
CA SER A 39 -16.92 -10.12 21.68
C SER A 39 -16.18 -9.54 20.48
N CYS A 40 -16.01 -10.32 19.43
CA CYS A 40 -15.33 -9.89 18.22
C CYS A 40 -16.18 -8.97 17.32
N ILE A 41 -17.50 -8.94 17.48
CA ILE A 41 -18.36 -7.93 16.85
C ILE A 41 -18.71 -6.89 17.93
N LYS A 42 -17.93 -5.82 17.97
CA LYS A 42 -18.00 -4.84 19.07
C LYS A 42 -19.25 -3.99 19.06
N ASP A 43 -19.73 -3.56 17.92
CA ASP A 43 -20.93 -2.72 17.83
C ASP A 43 -22.01 -3.31 16.94
N ARG A 44 -22.78 -4.23 17.50
CA ARG A 44 -23.88 -4.90 16.83
C ARG A 44 -25.09 -4.04 16.51
N ARG A 45 -25.16 -2.85 17.09
CA ARG A 45 -26.19 -1.89 16.74
C ARG A 45 -25.95 -1.31 15.36
N VAL A 46 -24.69 -1.30 14.93
CA VAL A 46 -24.26 -0.74 13.64
C VAL A 46 -24.07 -1.84 12.61
N ILE A 47 -23.51 -2.98 13.01
CA ILE A 47 -23.18 -4.07 12.09
C ILE A 47 -23.22 -5.42 12.79
N ASP A 48 -23.69 -6.44 12.11
CA ASP A 48 -23.79 -7.84 12.58
C ASP A 48 -22.76 -8.76 11.90
N THR A 49 -22.01 -8.25 10.97
CA THR A 49 -21.04 -8.99 10.14
C THR A 49 -19.63 -8.43 10.36
N ARG A 50 -18.65 -9.31 10.34
CA ARG A 50 -17.23 -8.95 10.46
C ARG A 50 -16.40 -9.67 9.41
N ILE A 51 -15.40 -8.98 8.86
CA ILE A 51 -14.35 -9.59 8.05
C ILE A 51 -13.24 -10.10 8.97
N ILE A 52 -12.83 -11.35 8.77
CA ILE A 52 -11.74 -12.00 9.49
C ILE A 52 -10.71 -12.49 8.49
N SER A 53 -9.50 -12.00 8.61
CA SER A 53 -8.35 -12.55 7.90
C SER A 53 -7.75 -13.70 8.71
N TYR A 54 -7.38 -14.80 8.06
CA TYR A 54 -6.73 -15.91 8.71
C TYR A 54 -5.64 -16.53 7.85
N GLY A 55 -4.70 -17.18 8.49
CA GLY A 55 -3.52 -17.77 7.86
C GLY A 55 -2.23 -17.25 8.49
N TYR A 56 -1.13 -17.96 8.28
CA TYR A 56 0.18 -17.52 8.76
C TYR A 56 0.70 -16.37 7.88
N GLY A 57 1.00 -15.23 8.52
CA GLY A 57 1.69 -14.10 7.92
C GLY A 57 3.21 -14.20 8.04
N ASP A 58 3.90 -13.09 7.79
CA ASP A 58 5.35 -12.89 8.01
C ASP A 58 6.27 -13.99 7.50
N GLY A 59 6.09 -14.42 6.30
CA GLY A 59 6.92 -15.48 5.71
C GLY A 59 6.26 -16.16 4.53
N GLY A 60 5.11 -15.65 4.09
CA GLY A 60 4.37 -16.17 2.95
C GLY A 60 3.73 -17.53 3.22
N GLY A 61 3.40 -17.84 4.50
CA GLY A 61 2.83 -19.11 4.89
C GLY A 61 1.38 -19.31 4.44
N GLY A 62 0.56 -18.28 4.59
CA GLY A 62 -0.88 -18.33 4.28
C GLY A 62 -1.64 -19.37 5.12
N PRO A 63 -2.92 -19.67 4.76
CA PRO A 63 -3.72 -20.64 5.47
C PRO A 63 -3.20 -22.07 5.25
N GLN A 64 -3.19 -22.86 6.32
CA GLN A 64 -2.87 -24.28 6.28
C GLN A 64 -4.14 -25.15 6.19
N PHE A 65 -3.96 -26.43 5.88
CA PHE A 65 -5.06 -27.37 5.72
C PHE A 65 -5.99 -27.39 6.93
N GLU A 66 -5.44 -27.41 8.15
CA GLU A 66 -6.20 -27.46 9.38
C GLU A 66 -7.06 -26.21 9.59
N MET A 67 -6.56 -25.04 9.21
CA MET A 67 -7.31 -23.78 9.28
C MET A 67 -8.46 -23.76 8.29
N ILE A 68 -8.22 -24.20 7.06
CA ILE A 68 -9.24 -24.28 6.02
C ILE A 68 -10.32 -25.28 6.42
N GLU A 69 -9.93 -26.44 6.96
CA GLU A 69 -10.87 -27.48 7.41
C GLU A 69 -11.66 -27.00 8.64
N ALA A 70 -11.05 -26.28 9.58
CA ALA A 70 -11.73 -25.66 10.69
C ALA A 70 -12.75 -24.62 10.22
N ALA A 71 -12.35 -23.74 9.31
CA ALA A 71 -13.27 -22.76 8.70
C ALA A 71 -14.47 -23.42 8.05
N ARG A 72 -14.25 -24.49 7.28
CA ARG A 72 -15.31 -25.27 6.63
C ARG A 72 -16.28 -25.91 7.64
N ARG A 73 -15.76 -26.48 8.72
CA ARG A 73 -16.58 -27.09 9.78
C ARG A 73 -17.36 -26.08 10.60
N CYS A 74 -16.81 -24.87 10.76
CA CYS A 74 -17.42 -23.79 11.52
C CYS A 74 -18.41 -22.96 10.70
N ALA A 75 -18.54 -23.19 9.40
CA ALA A 75 -19.34 -22.37 8.50
C ALA A 75 -20.79 -22.19 8.97
N ASP A 76 -21.41 -23.25 9.50
CA ASP A 76 -22.76 -23.21 10.07
C ASP A 76 -22.85 -24.11 11.32
N LEU A 77 -22.06 -23.78 12.34
CA LEU A 77 -22.02 -24.55 13.58
C LEU A 77 -23.01 -23.97 14.60
N ASN A 78 -23.77 -24.84 15.24
CA ASN A 78 -24.77 -24.42 16.23
C ASN A 78 -24.12 -23.64 17.40
N GLY A 79 -24.65 -22.47 17.68
CA GLY A 79 -24.13 -21.57 18.71
C GLY A 79 -22.93 -20.71 18.28
N CYS A 80 -22.53 -20.78 17.02
CA CYS A 80 -21.51 -19.94 16.42
C CYS A 80 -22.11 -19.00 15.36
N PRO A 81 -21.52 -17.82 15.11
CA PRO A 81 -21.85 -17.05 13.92
C PRO A 81 -21.62 -17.87 12.66
N LYS A 82 -22.44 -17.66 11.66
CA LYS A 82 -22.21 -18.24 10.33
C LYS A 82 -21.01 -17.57 9.70
N SER A 83 -20.20 -18.34 8.99
CA SER A 83 -19.03 -17.81 8.27
C SER A 83 -18.92 -18.37 6.87
N GLU A 84 -18.42 -17.57 5.96
CA GLU A 84 -18.17 -17.97 4.59
C GLU A 84 -16.92 -17.28 4.04
N HIS A 85 -16.28 -17.89 3.06
CA HIS A 85 -15.18 -17.29 2.34
C HIS A 85 -15.70 -16.38 1.23
N LYS A 86 -15.20 -15.15 1.20
CA LYS A 86 -15.56 -14.15 0.19
C LYS A 86 -14.33 -13.43 -0.36
N LEU A 87 -14.45 -12.91 -1.55
CA LEU A 87 -13.51 -11.89 -2.03
C LEU A 87 -13.67 -10.61 -1.21
N VAL A 88 -12.55 -9.93 -0.94
CA VAL A 88 -12.56 -8.71 -0.11
C VAL A 88 -13.56 -7.67 -0.61
N GLY A 89 -13.63 -7.46 -1.94
CA GLY A 89 -14.57 -6.51 -2.53
C GLY A 89 -16.05 -6.89 -2.35
N GLU A 90 -16.38 -8.17 -2.30
CA GLU A 90 -17.74 -8.65 -2.03
C GLU A 90 -18.09 -8.48 -0.55
N ALA A 91 -17.16 -8.83 0.33
CA ALA A 91 -17.31 -8.65 1.76
C ALA A 91 -17.49 -7.17 2.15
N MET A 92 -16.70 -6.27 1.53
CA MET A 92 -16.86 -4.83 1.76
C MET A 92 -18.21 -4.28 1.30
N LYS A 93 -18.71 -4.72 0.16
CA LYS A 93 -20.06 -4.34 -0.32
C LYS A 93 -21.16 -4.83 0.61
N GLU A 94 -21.01 -6.02 1.15
CA GLU A 94 -21.95 -6.56 2.13
C GLU A 94 -21.93 -5.76 3.43
N LEU A 95 -20.75 -5.44 3.95
CA LEU A 95 -20.59 -4.56 5.12
C LEU A 95 -21.28 -3.23 4.91
N GLU A 96 -21.04 -2.59 3.76
CA GLU A 96 -21.65 -1.31 3.41
C GLU A 96 -23.18 -1.41 3.36
N SER A 97 -23.72 -2.50 2.77
CA SER A 97 -25.16 -2.68 2.64
C SER A 97 -25.88 -3.04 3.94
N ASN A 98 -25.17 -3.66 4.88
CA ASN A 98 -25.71 -4.13 6.16
C ASN A 98 -25.44 -3.14 7.31
N ALA A 99 -24.58 -2.14 7.11
CA ALA A 99 -24.29 -1.13 8.13
C ALA A 99 -25.50 -0.23 8.36
N PHE A 100 -25.90 -0.09 9.62
CA PHE A 100 -26.97 0.81 10.04
C PHE A 100 -26.39 2.01 10.78
N GLU A 101 -26.63 3.21 10.27
CA GLU A 101 -26.18 4.49 10.85
C GLU A 101 -24.72 4.44 11.36
N PRO A 102 -23.73 4.16 10.50
CA PRO A 102 -22.34 4.10 10.92
C PRO A 102 -21.84 5.47 11.38
N ASP A 103 -21.03 5.47 12.42
CA ASP A 103 -20.36 6.67 12.90
C ASP A 103 -19.44 7.24 11.81
N THR A 104 -19.40 8.57 11.72
CA THR A 104 -18.49 9.26 10.81
C THR A 104 -17.26 9.73 11.56
N TYR A 105 -16.09 9.30 11.10
CA TYR A 105 -14.81 9.81 11.56
C TYR A 105 -14.18 10.71 10.48
N ALA A 106 -13.86 11.94 10.85
CA ALA A 106 -13.14 12.87 10.00
C ALA A 106 -11.74 13.10 10.59
N GLY A 107 -10.72 12.64 9.89
CA GLY A 107 -9.33 12.75 10.33
C GLY A 107 -8.46 11.63 9.79
N GLU A 108 -7.22 11.55 10.24
CA GLU A 108 -6.29 10.49 9.90
C GLU A 108 -6.52 9.26 10.77
N LEU A 109 -6.67 8.10 10.15
CA LEU A 109 -6.66 6.81 10.84
C LEU A 109 -5.20 6.40 11.08
N TYR A 110 -4.63 6.87 12.18
CA TYR A 110 -3.24 6.69 12.51
C TYR A 110 -3.02 5.52 13.47
N LEU A 111 -2.18 4.58 13.06
CA LEU A 111 -1.69 3.52 13.94
C LEU A 111 -0.44 4.00 14.68
N GLU A 112 -0.52 4.10 16.00
CA GLU A 112 0.56 4.61 16.84
C GLU A 112 1.68 3.58 17.11
N LEU A 113 2.10 2.87 16.05
CA LEU A 113 3.21 1.94 16.07
C LEU A 113 4.29 2.37 15.06
N HIS A 114 5.52 1.91 15.29
CA HIS A 114 6.65 2.11 14.35
C HIS A 114 6.90 3.55 13.94
N ARG A 115 6.71 4.51 14.82
CA ARG A 115 6.83 5.96 14.53
C ARG A 115 8.17 6.36 13.90
N GLY A 116 9.26 5.68 14.26
CA GLY A 116 10.58 5.90 13.69
C GLY A 116 10.65 5.68 12.18
N THR A 117 9.76 4.86 11.61
CA THR A 117 9.72 4.57 10.18
C THR A 117 9.36 5.78 9.31
N LEU A 118 8.73 6.81 9.89
CA LEU A 118 8.37 8.04 9.18
C LEU A 118 9.59 8.86 8.76
N THR A 119 10.68 8.79 9.53
CA THR A 119 11.89 9.59 9.31
C THR A 119 13.16 8.77 9.09
N ASN A 120 13.16 7.50 9.48
CA ASN A 120 14.30 6.61 9.31
C ASN A 120 14.70 6.50 7.84
N GLN A 121 16.02 6.50 7.56
CA GLN A 121 16.55 6.43 6.19
C GLN A 121 15.92 7.47 5.24
N HIS A 122 15.84 8.73 5.67
CA HIS A 122 15.15 9.82 4.97
C HIS A 122 15.51 9.96 3.47
N VAL A 123 16.72 9.54 3.07
CA VAL A 123 17.15 9.56 1.66
C VAL A 123 16.28 8.64 0.80
N ILE A 124 15.88 7.48 1.33
CA ILE A 124 14.99 6.54 0.62
C ILE A 124 13.63 7.22 0.39
N LYS A 125 13.05 7.83 1.41
CA LYS A 125 11.78 8.56 1.34
C LYS A 125 11.83 9.74 0.36
N ARG A 126 12.90 10.51 0.44
CA ARG A 126 13.13 11.62 -0.49
C ARG A 126 13.27 11.14 -1.93
N ASN A 127 14.03 10.07 -2.16
CA ASN A 127 14.21 9.53 -3.49
C ASN A 127 12.92 8.92 -4.02
N ASN A 128 12.14 8.22 -3.18
CA ASN A 128 10.82 7.72 -3.55
C ASN A 128 9.95 8.86 -4.11
N ARG A 129 9.82 9.95 -3.35
CA ARG A 129 9.01 11.10 -3.79
C ARG A 129 9.53 11.75 -5.08
N LYS A 130 10.85 11.86 -5.21
CA LYS A 130 11.47 12.38 -6.45
C LYS A 130 11.26 11.45 -7.64
N ALA A 131 11.25 10.14 -7.43
CA ALA A 131 10.98 9.15 -8.45
C ALA A 131 9.52 9.22 -8.92
N GLU A 132 8.57 9.32 -8.01
CA GLU A 132 7.15 9.52 -8.33
C GLU A 132 6.94 10.74 -9.23
N PHE A 133 7.53 11.87 -8.89
CA PHE A 133 7.44 13.07 -9.71
C PHE A 133 8.10 12.91 -11.08
N ALA A 134 9.30 12.32 -11.12
CA ALA A 134 10.01 12.13 -12.38
C ALA A 134 9.28 11.19 -13.35
N LEU A 135 8.64 10.15 -12.83
CA LEU A 135 7.83 9.22 -13.64
C LEU A 135 6.54 9.88 -14.11
N ARG A 136 5.86 10.63 -13.25
CA ARG A 136 4.69 11.41 -13.64
C ARG A 136 5.01 12.40 -14.75
N ASP A 137 6.10 13.12 -14.64
CA ASP A 137 6.54 14.05 -15.68
C ASP A 137 6.83 13.28 -16.98
N LEU A 138 7.51 12.14 -16.91
CA LEU A 138 7.79 11.29 -18.06
C LEU A 138 6.50 10.83 -18.77
N GLU A 139 5.48 10.39 -18.03
CA GLU A 139 4.19 10.03 -18.62
C GLU A 139 3.55 11.19 -19.35
N ILE A 140 3.55 12.38 -18.77
CA ILE A 140 2.98 13.59 -19.38
C ILE A 140 3.71 13.93 -20.69
N PHE A 141 5.04 13.92 -20.68
CA PHE A 141 5.84 14.21 -21.87
C PHE A 141 5.66 13.13 -22.95
N THR A 142 5.57 11.85 -22.56
CA THR A 142 5.29 10.76 -23.50
C THR A 142 3.93 10.90 -24.18
N VAL A 143 2.89 11.26 -23.42
CA VAL A 143 1.56 11.50 -23.99
C VAL A 143 1.56 12.74 -24.88
N ASN A 144 2.21 13.83 -24.47
CA ASN A 144 2.31 15.03 -25.27
C ASN A 144 3.04 14.79 -26.60
N ASP A 145 4.12 14.04 -26.58
CA ASP A 145 4.86 13.65 -27.80
C ASP A 145 3.98 12.78 -28.72
N ALA A 146 3.25 11.82 -28.14
CA ALA A 146 2.32 10.99 -28.90
C ALA A 146 1.23 11.81 -29.57
N VAL A 147 0.66 12.78 -28.88
CA VAL A 147 -0.37 13.69 -29.44
C VAL A 147 0.21 14.58 -30.54
N LYS A 148 1.37 15.19 -30.30
CA LYS A 148 2.04 16.05 -31.30
C LYS A 148 2.36 15.31 -32.60
N ASN A 149 2.79 14.07 -32.50
CA ASN A 149 3.23 13.27 -33.63
C ASN A 149 2.14 12.32 -34.16
N ASN A 150 0.91 12.43 -33.69
CA ASN A 150 -0.24 11.59 -34.06
C ASN A 150 0.09 10.09 -34.02
N LYS A 151 0.72 9.66 -32.92
CA LYS A 151 1.10 8.27 -32.67
C LYS A 151 0.52 7.76 -31.33
N THR A 152 0.55 6.47 -31.10
CA THR A 152 0.20 5.89 -29.81
C THR A 152 1.33 6.16 -28.81
N ALA A 153 0.97 6.51 -27.58
CA ALA A 153 1.93 6.65 -26.48
C ALA A 153 2.55 5.27 -26.20
N ASP A 154 3.87 5.22 -26.13
CA ASP A 154 4.61 4.00 -25.82
C ASP A 154 5.06 4.01 -24.35
N SER A 155 4.69 2.97 -23.63
CA SER A 155 5.05 2.78 -22.23
C SER A 155 6.24 1.84 -22.00
N ALA A 156 6.88 1.37 -23.06
CA ALA A 156 7.96 0.37 -22.98
C ALA A 156 9.14 0.83 -22.09
N ASP A 157 9.49 2.10 -22.14
CA ASP A 157 10.53 2.68 -21.28
C ASP A 157 10.02 3.02 -19.87
N ILE A 158 8.72 3.20 -19.68
CA ILE A 158 8.12 3.63 -18.43
C ILE A 158 7.86 2.46 -17.48
N ALA A 159 7.30 1.37 -17.97
CA ALA A 159 6.91 0.22 -17.16
C ALA A 159 8.07 -0.36 -16.31
N PRO A 160 9.29 -0.56 -16.85
CA PRO A 160 10.41 -1.07 -16.05
C PRO A 160 10.88 -0.10 -14.97
N LEU A 161 10.61 1.21 -15.13
CA LEU A 161 10.93 2.21 -14.12
C LEU A 161 9.91 2.18 -12.98
N TYR A 162 8.62 1.98 -13.30
CA TYR A 162 7.59 1.76 -12.27
C TYR A 162 7.83 0.49 -11.47
N GLU A 163 8.21 -0.62 -12.11
CA GLU A 163 8.57 -1.86 -11.40
C GLU A 163 9.66 -1.61 -10.37
N LYS A 164 10.71 -0.88 -10.74
CA LYS A 164 11.77 -0.49 -9.79
C LYS A 164 11.26 0.41 -8.66
N LEU A 165 10.38 1.35 -8.95
CA LEU A 165 9.76 2.19 -7.91
C LEU A 165 8.95 1.33 -6.94
N LEU A 166 8.08 0.46 -7.45
CA LEU A 166 7.21 -0.40 -6.64
C LEU A 166 8.01 -1.35 -5.73
N VAL A 167 9.09 -1.94 -6.25
CA VAL A 167 10.01 -2.73 -5.40
C VAL A 167 10.56 -1.91 -4.25
N ASN A 168 10.92 -0.64 -4.49
CA ASN A 168 11.45 0.25 -3.45
C ASN A 168 10.38 0.79 -2.49
N GLN A 169 9.10 0.64 -2.82
CA GLN A 169 7.97 0.95 -1.93
C GLN A 169 7.57 -0.22 -1.03
N PHE A 170 8.29 -1.35 -1.10
CA PHE A 170 8.05 -2.50 -0.24
C PHE A 170 8.11 -2.10 1.25
N HIS A 171 7.28 -2.74 2.07
CA HIS A 171 7.00 -2.32 3.44
C HIS A 171 8.20 -2.33 4.40
N ASP A 172 9.32 -2.94 4.04
CA ASP A 172 10.59 -2.87 4.79
C ASP A 172 11.64 -1.97 4.14
N ILE A 173 11.50 -1.64 2.87
CA ILE A 173 12.45 -0.76 2.17
C ILE A 173 12.10 0.71 2.42
N LEU A 174 10.88 1.12 2.05
CA LEU A 174 10.44 2.50 2.22
C LEU A 174 10.45 2.98 3.68
N PRO A 175 10.00 2.19 4.67
CA PRO A 175 10.12 2.53 6.08
C PRO A 175 11.56 2.56 6.60
N GLY A 176 12.50 1.92 5.93
CA GLY A 176 13.90 1.87 6.32
C GLY A 176 14.21 0.85 7.41
N THR A 177 13.44 -0.23 7.50
CA THR A 177 13.58 -1.31 8.48
C THR A 177 14.37 -2.51 7.95
N CYS A 178 14.76 -2.49 6.69
CA CYS A 178 15.56 -3.53 6.06
C CYS A 178 17.06 -3.44 6.45
N ILE A 179 17.84 -4.42 6.01
CA ILE A 179 19.28 -4.51 6.27
C ILE A 179 20.06 -3.39 5.54
N PRO A 180 21.24 -3.01 6.03
CA PRO A 180 22.05 -1.93 5.42
C PRO A 180 22.30 -2.09 3.94
N ARG A 181 22.57 -3.31 3.47
CA ARG A 181 22.77 -3.60 2.04
C ARG A 181 21.54 -3.22 1.20
N ALA A 182 20.35 -3.55 1.67
CA ALA A 182 19.10 -3.18 0.98
C ALA A 182 18.91 -1.66 0.93
N HIS A 183 19.32 -0.91 1.96
CA HIS A 183 19.34 0.56 1.94
C HIS A 183 20.27 1.12 0.86
N GLU A 184 21.45 0.54 0.69
CA GLU A 184 22.43 0.97 -0.31
C GLU A 184 21.91 0.68 -1.73
N GLU A 185 21.41 -0.53 -1.96
CA GLU A 185 20.82 -0.94 -3.25
C GLU A 185 19.62 -0.08 -3.61
N SER A 186 18.71 0.19 -2.65
CA SER A 186 17.56 1.07 -2.85
C SER A 186 17.96 2.49 -3.25
N ARG A 187 18.94 3.07 -2.56
CA ARG A 187 19.45 4.41 -2.89
C ARG A 187 20.06 4.47 -4.27
N ALA A 188 20.85 3.47 -4.64
CA ALA A 188 21.45 3.38 -5.98
C ALA A 188 20.39 3.22 -7.06
N MET A 189 19.45 2.29 -6.87
CA MET A 189 18.38 2.00 -7.82
C MET A 189 17.47 3.22 -8.04
N THR A 190 17.00 3.85 -6.97
CA THR A 190 16.11 5.02 -7.06
C THR A 190 16.83 6.25 -7.66
N THR A 191 18.11 6.44 -7.39
CA THR A 191 18.92 7.50 -8.03
C THR A 191 19.05 7.27 -9.53
N ALA A 192 19.34 6.05 -9.95
CA ALA A 192 19.42 5.69 -11.35
C ALA A 192 18.08 5.83 -12.08
N LEU A 193 16.98 5.42 -11.42
CA LEU A 193 15.62 5.57 -11.92
C LEU A 193 15.30 7.05 -12.19
N ILE A 194 15.50 7.91 -11.19
CA ILE A 194 15.25 9.36 -11.30
C ILE A 194 16.05 9.96 -12.46
N LYS A 195 17.32 9.57 -12.55
CA LYS A 195 18.18 10.04 -13.65
C LYS A 195 17.62 9.60 -15.02
N ARG A 196 17.31 8.31 -15.19
CA ARG A 196 16.80 7.79 -16.47
C ARG A 196 15.47 8.44 -16.86
N ALA A 197 14.53 8.58 -15.92
CA ALA A 197 13.26 9.25 -16.20
C ALA A 197 13.47 10.69 -16.68
N ARG A 198 14.37 11.43 -16.03
CA ARG A 198 14.69 12.80 -16.45
C ARG A 198 15.43 12.89 -17.78
N ASP A 199 16.28 11.93 -18.08
CA ASP A 199 16.97 11.89 -19.36
C ASP A 199 15.96 11.62 -20.49
N LEU A 200 15.01 10.72 -20.28
CA LEU A 200 13.90 10.48 -21.23
C LEU A 200 13.00 11.73 -21.40
N VAL A 201 12.70 12.43 -20.33
CA VAL A 201 11.95 13.70 -20.43
C VAL A 201 12.71 14.72 -21.29
N ARG A 202 14.03 14.83 -21.13
CA ARG A 202 14.85 15.72 -21.97
C ARG A 202 14.82 15.30 -23.44
N GLU A 203 14.97 14.01 -23.73
CA GLU A 203 14.89 13.46 -25.09
C GLU A 203 13.55 13.82 -25.77
N LEU A 204 12.43 13.77 -25.00
CA LEU A 204 11.09 14.13 -25.49
C LEU A 204 10.83 15.64 -25.54
N ALA A 205 11.54 16.42 -24.73
CA ALA A 205 11.39 17.87 -24.63
C ALA A 205 12.29 18.65 -25.60
N GLU A 206 13.23 18.00 -26.28
CA GLU A 206 14.15 18.67 -27.21
C GLU A 206 13.36 19.47 -28.25
N SER A 207 13.60 20.79 -28.24
CA SER A 207 13.07 21.72 -29.24
C SER A 207 14.19 22.05 -30.23
N ASP A 208 13.83 22.22 -31.49
CA ASP A 208 14.76 22.59 -32.56
C ASP A 208 15.36 24.01 -32.39
N ALA A 209 14.99 24.75 -31.36
CA ALA A 209 15.42 26.12 -31.10
C ALA A 209 16.59 26.14 -30.09
N SER A 210 17.80 26.40 -30.60
CA SER A 210 19.03 26.45 -29.79
C SER A 210 19.13 27.62 -28.80
N ASP A 211 18.29 28.63 -28.96
CA ASP A 211 18.41 29.92 -28.24
C ASP A 211 17.28 30.17 -27.22
N CYS A 212 16.41 29.20 -27.00
CA CYS A 212 15.26 29.32 -26.11
C CYS A 212 15.28 28.29 -24.98
N VAL A 213 14.83 28.71 -23.81
CA VAL A 213 14.50 27.80 -22.71
C VAL A 213 12.99 27.63 -22.65
N THR A 214 12.55 26.41 -22.85
CA THR A 214 11.14 26.07 -22.74
C THR A 214 10.85 25.59 -21.32
N VAL A 215 9.84 26.19 -20.67
CA VAL A 215 9.36 25.79 -19.37
C VAL A 215 7.98 25.18 -19.52
N THR A 216 7.84 23.96 -19.06
CA THR A 216 6.56 23.23 -19.11
C THR A 216 5.99 23.08 -17.72
N ASN A 217 4.77 23.59 -17.49
CA ASN A 217 4.02 23.29 -16.29
C ASN A 217 3.27 21.97 -16.47
N THR A 218 3.67 20.94 -15.73
CA THR A 218 3.03 19.62 -15.76
C THR A 218 1.82 19.49 -14.82
N LEU A 219 1.40 20.57 -14.16
CA LEU A 219 0.23 20.62 -13.31
C LEU A 219 -1.01 21.09 -14.07
N SER A 220 -2.19 20.81 -13.55
CA SER A 220 -3.48 21.20 -14.14
C SER A 220 -3.93 22.62 -13.80
N PHE A 221 -3.09 23.40 -13.13
CA PHE A 221 -3.38 24.77 -12.71
C PHE A 221 -2.18 25.67 -12.93
N ASP A 222 -2.43 26.96 -13.06
CA ASP A 222 -1.39 27.98 -13.21
C ASP A 222 -0.58 28.12 -11.93
N ARG A 223 0.72 28.32 -12.08
CA ARG A 223 1.62 28.58 -10.95
C ARG A 223 2.75 29.52 -11.32
N SER A 224 3.27 30.21 -10.31
CA SER A 224 4.53 30.94 -10.38
C SER A 224 5.59 30.18 -9.59
N ASP A 225 6.77 30.01 -10.16
CA ASP A 225 7.87 29.28 -9.51
C ASP A 225 9.22 29.88 -9.91
N VAL A 226 10.24 29.57 -9.12
CA VAL A 226 11.63 29.99 -9.40
C VAL A 226 12.29 28.92 -10.25
N ILE A 227 12.83 29.33 -11.39
CA ILE A 227 13.60 28.46 -12.27
C ILE A 227 15.07 28.83 -12.12
N VAL A 228 15.88 27.80 -11.88
CA VAL A 228 17.34 27.94 -11.85
C VAL A 228 17.90 27.47 -13.18
N LEU A 229 18.49 28.37 -13.93
CA LEU A 229 19.09 28.10 -15.23
C LEU A 229 20.60 28.33 -15.15
N ASP A 230 21.36 27.43 -15.74
CA ASP A 230 22.77 27.67 -16.04
C ASP A 230 22.85 28.40 -17.39
N TYR A 231 22.74 29.71 -17.35
CA TYR A 231 22.59 30.56 -18.53
C TYR A 231 23.55 31.72 -18.51
N SER A 232 24.29 31.92 -19.59
CA SER A 232 25.26 32.97 -19.76
C SER A 232 24.83 34.12 -20.71
N GLY A 233 23.58 34.09 -21.19
CA GLY A 233 23.05 35.07 -22.14
C GLY A 233 22.19 36.19 -21.51
N LYS A 234 21.61 37.04 -22.37
CA LYS A 234 20.63 38.04 -21.93
C LYS A 234 19.25 37.42 -21.80
N ILE A 235 18.59 37.68 -20.68
CA ILE A 235 17.16 37.39 -20.52
C ILE A 235 16.40 38.51 -21.22
N VAL A 236 15.51 38.19 -22.15
CA VAL A 236 14.55 39.10 -22.78
C VAL A 236 13.17 38.67 -22.39
N ASP A 237 12.33 39.62 -22.02
CA ASP A 237 10.90 39.40 -21.72
C ASP A 237 10.12 39.10 -22.99
#